data_71cf6d88cf8f81c1f3ce38a3cea55521
#
_entry.id   71cf6d88cf8f81c1f3ce38a3cea55521
#
_cell.length_a   1.000
_cell.length_b   1.000
_cell.length_c   1.000
_cell.angle_alpha   90.00
_cell.angle_beta   90.00
_cell.angle_gamma   90.00
#
_symmetry.space_group_name_H-M   'P 1'
#
loop_
_entity.id
_entity.type
_entity.pdbx_description
1 polymer ?
#
loop_
_entity_poly.entity_id
_entity_poly.type
_entity_poly.pdbx_seq_one_letter_code
_entity_poly.pdbx_strand_id
1 'polypeptide(L)'
;MLAYLQGEAGMLRVKKALEDAKKGSSQVTMCVINLGEVLYIIERERGLVKAHEVLAAIQQLPIEILPVENQTVFNAAHIKANHAVSYADAFAIACAQENRATILTGDKEFETVETLVKVEWLKQV
;
A
#
# COMPACT_ATOMS: atom_id res chain seq x y z
N MET A 1 -0.26 -4.11 1.69
CA MET A 1 -1.74 -4.11 1.70
C MET A 1 -2.35 -5.11 0.74
N LEU A 2 -1.88 -5.17 -0.50
CA LEU A 2 -2.42 -6.15 -1.45
C LEU A 2 -2.24 -7.60 -0.97
N ALA A 3 -1.12 -7.91 -0.30
CA ALA A 3 -0.88 -9.26 0.21
C ALA A 3 -1.96 -9.70 1.21
N TYR A 4 -2.43 -8.79 2.07
CA TYR A 4 -3.52 -9.08 3.00
C TYR A 4 -4.81 -9.46 2.26
N LEU A 5 -5.17 -8.67 1.23
CA LEU A 5 -6.39 -8.89 0.45
C LEU A 5 -6.33 -10.16 -0.38
N GLN A 6 -5.15 -10.57 -0.82
CA GLN A 6 -4.95 -11.76 -1.64
C GLN A 6 -4.83 -13.04 -0.83
N GLY A 7 -4.69 -12.94 0.49
CA GLY A 7 -4.53 -14.11 1.35
C GLY A 7 -3.21 -14.83 1.17
N GLU A 8 -2.17 -14.13 0.75
CA GLU A 8 -0.85 -14.68 0.47
C GLU A 8 -0.04 -14.96 1.75
N ALA A 9 1.12 -15.57 1.59
CA ALA A 9 2.00 -15.93 2.70
C ALA A 9 2.39 -14.74 3.57
N GLY A 10 2.46 -13.54 2.99
CA GLY A 10 2.74 -12.31 3.73
C GLY A 10 1.62 -11.83 4.64
N MET A 11 0.44 -12.44 4.57
CA MET A 11 -0.74 -12.04 5.33
C MET A 11 -0.48 -12.01 6.83
N LEU A 12 0.27 -12.98 7.35
CA LEU A 12 0.56 -13.04 8.79
C LEU A 12 1.31 -11.80 9.28
N ARG A 13 2.27 -11.30 8.48
CA ARG A 13 3.02 -10.10 8.84
C ARG A 13 2.13 -8.86 8.78
N VAL A 14 1.31 -8.75 7.76
CA VAL A 14 0.36 -7.63 7.62
C VAL A 14 -0.66 -7.68 8.75
N LYS A 15 -1.18 -8.85 9.06
CA LYS A 15 -2.12 -9.05 10.17
C LYS A 15 -1.51 -8.60 11.50
N LYS A 16 -0.25 -8.94 11.76
CA LYS A 16 0.44 -8.50 12.97
C LYS A 16 0.59 -6.98 13.01
N ALA A 17 0.92 -6.36 11.89
CA ALA A 17 1.00 -4.89 11.82
C ALA A 17 -0.35 -4.25 12.15
N LEU A 18 -1.46 -4.81 11.65
CA LEU A 18 -2.80 -4.33 11.97
C LEU A 18 -3.16 -4.53 13.44
N GLU A 19 -2.78 -5.66 14.03
CA GLU A 19 -2.99 -5.89 15.46
C GLU A 19 -2.22 -4.90 16.32
N ASP A 20 -0.96 -4.63 15.97
CA ASP A 20 -0.12 -3.66 16.66
C ASP A 20 -0.70 -2.25 16.53
N ALA A 21 -1.23 -1.89 15.36
CA ALA A 21 -1.88 -0.60 15.14
C ALA A 21 -3.14 -0.46 16.01
N LYS A 22 -3.91 -1.52 16.14
CA LYS A 22 -5.11 -1.53 16.98
C LYS A 22 -4.76 -1.31 18.45
N LYS A 23 -3.62 -1.82 18.90
CA LYS A 23 -3.12 -1.66 20.27
C LYS A 23 -2.40 -0.33 20.50
N GLY A 24 -2.18 0.46 19.44
CA GLY A 24 -1.46 1.72 19.50
C GLY A 24 0.07 1.61 19.49
N SER A 25 0.63 0.41 19.27
CA SER A 25 2.09 0.20 19.26
C SER A 25 2.72 0.42 17.89
N SER A 26 1.92 0.55 16.83
CA SER A 26 2.39 0.92 15.49
C SER A 26 1.26 1.61 14.74
N GLN A 27 1.58 2.17 13.57
CA GLN A 27 0.60 2.82 12.71
C GLN A 27 0.67 2.20 11.32
N VAL A 28 -0.47 1.84 10.76
CA VAL A 28 -0.56 1.33 9.40
C VAL A 28 -1.26 2.38 8.55
N THR A 29 -0.63 2.73 7.43
CA THR A 29 -1.16 3.73 6.50
C THR A 29 -1.22 3.17 5.09
N MET A 30 -2.09 3.73 4.27
CA MET A 30 -2.21 3.39 2.86
C MET A 30 -2.47 4.68 2.08
N CYS A 31 -1.71 4.90 1.02
CA CYS A 31 -1.97 6.02 0.12
C CYS A 31 -3.32 5.81 -0.57
N VAL A 32 -4.12 6.88 -0.68
CA VAL A 32 -5.44 6.79 -1.32
C VAL A 32 -5.38 6.31 -2.77
N ILE A 33 -4.28 6.59 -3.48
CA ILE A 33 -4.08 6.11 -4.84
C ILE A 33 -4.00 4.57 -4.86
N ASN A 34 -3.32 3.98 -3.89
CA ASN A 34 -3.20 2.53 -3.79
C ASN A 34 -4.54 1.89 -3.42
N LEU A 35 -5.34 2.54 -2.58
CA LEU A 35 -6.70 2.09 -2.30
C LEU A 35 -7.55 2.12 -3.57
N GLY A 36 -7.45 3.19 -4.36
CA GLY A 36 -8.16 3.29 -5.63
C GLY A 36 -7.78 2.18 -6.59
N GLU A 37 -6.49 1.82 -6.64
CA GLU A 37 -6.03 0.71 -7.47
C GLU A 37 -6.65 -0.62 -7.04
N VAL A 38 -6.69 -0.90 -5.75
CA VAL A 38 -7.34 -2.09 -5.21
C VAL A 38 -8.81 -2.13 -5.63
N LEU A 39 -9.51 -1.02 -5.47
CA LEU A 39 -10.94 -0.95 -5.75
C LEU A 39 -11.26 -1.16 -7.23
N TYR A 40 -10.51 -0.53 -8.15
CA TYR A 40 -10.81 -0.71 -9.57
C TYR A 40 -10.49 -2.13 -10.04
N ILE A 41 -9.45 -2.75 -9.52
CA ILE A 41 -9.12 -4.13 -9.88
C ILE A 41 -10.23 -5.07 -9.43
N ILE A 42 -10.71 -4.91 -8.20
CA ILE A 42 -11.79 -5.75 -7.66
C ILE A 42 -13.08 -5.53 -8.43
N GLU A 43 -13.42 -4.28 -8.73
CA GLU A 43 -14.63 -3.97 -9.50
C GLU A 43 -14.57 -4.63 -10.87
N ARG A 44 -13.43 -4.51 -11.56
CA ARG A 44 -13.26 -5.09 -12.89
C ARG A 44 -13.37 -6.61 -12.88
N GLU A 45 -12.85 -7.26 -11.85
CA GLU A 45 -12.81 -8.72 -11.77
C GLU A 45 -14.04 -9.33 -11.12
N ARG A 46 -14.66 -8.64 -10.17
CA ARG A 46 -15.73 -9.19 -9.32
C ARG A 46 -16.97 -8.31 -9.20
N GLY A 47 -16.98 -7.14 -9.83
CA GLY A 47 -18.13 -6.25 -9.87
C GLY A 47 -18.16 -5.20 -8.76
N LEU A 48 -19.04 -4.23 -8.95
CA LEU A 48 -19.13 -3.04 -8.08
C LEU A 48 -19.55 -3.39 -6.65
N VAL A 49 -20.48 -4.33 -6.47
CA VAL A 49 -20.93 -4.73 -5.14
C VAL A 49 -19.76 -5.25 -4.32
N LYS A 50 -18.91 -6.09 -4.93
CA LYS A 50 -17.74 -6.62 -4.24
C LYS A 50 -16.73 -5.54 -3.90
N ALA A 51 -16.53 -4.58 -4.80
CA ALA A 51 -15.64 -3.44 -4.53
C ALA A 51 -16.13 -2.62 -3.32
N HIS A 52 -17.44 -2.37 -3.23
CA HIS A 52 -18.02 -1.67 -2.09
C HIS A 52 -17.87 -2.46 -0.78
N GLU A 53 -18.01 -3.78 -0.83
CA GLU A 53 -17.78 -4.63 0.34
C GLU A 53 -16.34 -4.55 0.82
N VAL A 54 -15.38 -4.57 -0.11
CA VAL A 54 -13.95 -4.46 0.22
C VAL A 54 -13.63 -3.09 0.81
N LEU A 55 -14.18 -2.01 0.23
CA LEU A 55 -13.98 -0.67 0.78
C LEU A 55 -14.51 -0.58 2.20
N ALA A 56 -15.72 -1.09 2.46
CA ALA A 56 -16.29 -1.09 3.81
C ALA A 56 -15.42 -1.89 4.77
N ALA A 57 -14.90 -3.04 4.35
CA ALA A 57 -14.01 -3.86 5.18
C ALA A 57 -12.72 -3.12 5.53
N ILE A 58 -12.11 -2.44 4.56
CA ILE A 58 -10.88 -1.68 4.78
C ILE A 58 -11.14 -0.52 5.76
N GLN A 59 -12.28 0.15 5.65
CA GLN A 59 -12.65 1.25 6.54
C GLN A 59 -12.85 0.79 8.00
N GLN A 60 -13.07 -0.49 8.24
CA GLN A 60 -13.17 -1.07 9.58
C GLN A 60 -11.81 -1.47 10.16
N LEU A 61 -10.76 -1.49 9.35
CA LEU A 61 -9.41 -1.84 9.79
C LEU A 61 -8.70 -0.61 10.36
N PRO A 62 -7.71 -0.80 11.25
CA PRO A 62 -6.93 0.30 11.80
C PRO A 62 -5.89 0.79 10.78
N ILE A 63 -6.37 1.22 9.62
CA ILE A 63 -5.56 1.74 8.52
C ILE A 63 -5.95 3.20 8.31
N GLU A 64 -4.96 4.08 8.35
CA GLU A 64 -5.17 5.47 7.98
C GLU A 64 -4.99 5.63 6.48
N ILE A 65 -6.00 6.12 5.80
CA ILE A 65 -5.91 6.41 4.36
C ILE A 65 -5.34 7.82 4.20
N LEU A 66 -4.17 7.90 3.59
CA LEU A 66 -3.45 9.15 3.41
C LEU A 66 -3.91 9.85 2.13
N PRO A 67 -4.31 11.12 2.21
CA PRO A 67 -4.67 11.90 1.02
C PRO A 67 -3.42 12.20 0.19
N VAL A 68 -3.63 12.60 -1.07
CA VAL A 68 -2.56 12.97 -1.99
C VAL A 68 -2.66 14.47 -2.24
N GLU A 69 -1.59 15.20 -1.93
CA GLU A 69 -1.46 16.62 -2.21
C GLU A 69 -0.64 16.83 -3.49
N ASN A 70 -0.58 18.06 -3.98
CA ASN A 70 0.18 18.37 -5.19
C ASN A 70 1.64 17.93 -5.05
N GLN A 71 2.26 18.22 -3.92
CA GLN A 71 3.67 17.85 -3.71
C GLN A 71 3.88 16.33 -3.77
N THR A 72 2.94 15.55 -3.26
CA THR A 72 3.01 14.09 -3.35
C THR A 72 3.00 13.62 -4.80
N VAL A 73 2.15 14.25 -5.63
CA VAL A 73 2.10 13.94 -7.07
C VAL A 73 3.44 14.25 -7.74
N PHE A 74 4.02 15.41 -7.42
CA PHE A 74 5.31 15.80 -8.01
C PHE A 74 6.43 14.84 -7.59
N ASN A 75 6.45 14.45 -6.33
CA ASN A 75 7.43 13.47 -5.83
C ASN A 75 7.25 12.10 -6.52
N ALA A 76 6.01 11.64 -6.65
CA ALA A 76 5.72 10.37 -7.33
C ALA A 76 6.13 10.42 -8.81
N ALA A 77 5.87 11.54 -9.48
CA ALA A 77 6.26 11.72 -10.87
C ALA A 77 7.78 11.63 -11.04
N HIS A 78 8.53 12.26 -10.14
CA HIS A 78 9.99 12.21 -10.18
C HIS A 78 10.50 10.78 -9.95
N ILE A 79 9.94 10.06 -8.99
CA ILE A 79 10.28 8.66 -8.72
C ILE A 79 10.01 7.82 -9.96
N LYS A 80 8.83 7.94 -10.56
CA LYS A 80 8.45 7.20 -11.77
C LYS A 80 9.38 7.48 -12.94
N ALA A 81 9.83 8.73 -13.09
CA ALA A 81 10.72 9.12 -14.18
C ALA A 81 12.09 8.44 -14.08
N ASN A 82 12.54 8.09 -12.88
CA ASN A 82 13.90 7.63 -12.63
C ASN A 82 13.99 6.17 -12.15
N HIS A 83 12.87 5.49 -11.99
CA HIS A 83 12.84 4.12 -11.48
C HIS A 83 11.80 3.28 -12.21
N ALA A 84 12.08 1.98 -12.33
CA ALA A 84 11.21 1.03 -13.03
C ALA A 84 10.09 0.53 -12.11
N VAL A 85 9.19 1.40 -11.75
CA VAL A 85 8.01 1.09 -10.92
C VAL A 85 6.75 1.61 -11.60
N SER A 86 5.61 1.05 -11.27
CA SER A 86 4.32 1.59 -11.73
C SER A 86 4.05 2.94 -11.09
N TYR A 87 3.13 3.73 -11.67
CA TYR A 87 2.79 5.02 -11.11
C TYR A 87 2.14 4.88 -9.73
N ALA A 88 1.28 3.89 -9.56
CA ALA A 88 0.67 3.61 -8.25
C ALA A 88 1.75 3.28 -7.20
N ASP A 89 2.75 2.48 -7.56
CA ASP A 89 3.85 2.16 -6.65
C ASP A 89 4.71 3.38 -6.35
N ALA A 90 4.91 4.27 -7.33
CA ALA A 90 5.59 5.55 -7.10
C ALA A 90 4.87 6.40 -6.05
N PHE A 91 3.54 6.41 -6.06
CA PHE A 91 2.75 7.07 -5.01
C PHE A 91 2.95 6.42 -3.64
N ALA A 92 2.99 5.09 -3.58
CA ALA A 92 3.24 4.39 -2.32
C ALA A 92 4.61 4.79 -1.74
N ILE A 93 5.63 4.89 -2.59
CA ILE A 93 6.97 5.30 -2.18
C ILE A 93 6.97 6.75 -1.71
N ALA A 94 6.34 7.67 -2.46
CA ALA A 94 6.26 9.08 -2.09
C ALA A 94 5.56 9.26 -0.74
N CYS A 95 4.43 8.58 -0.53
CA CYS A 95 3.72 8.63 0.75
C CYS A 95 4.57 8.06 1.89
N ALA A 96 5.27 6.97 1.66
CA ALA A 96 6.14 6.37 2.68
C ALA A 96 7.29 7.31 3.06
N GLN A 97 7.92 7.96 2.07
CA GLN A 97 8.97 8.95 2.35
C GLN A 97 8.44 10.12 3.17
N GLU A 98 7.30 10.67 2.80
CA GLU A 98 6.70 11.82 3.47
C GLU A 98 6.30 11.50 4.91
N ASN A 99 5.96 10.26 5.19
CA ASN A 99 5.50 9.82 6.51
C ASN A 99 6.55 9.00 7.26
N ARG A 100 7.76 8.87 6.71
CA ARG A 100 8.86 8.07 7.28
C ARG A 100 8.40 6.65 7.59
N ALA A 101 7.65 6.07 6.68
CA ALA A 101 7.09 4.73 6.83
C ALA A 101 7.93 3.69 6.09
N THR A 102 7.80 2.44 6.53
CA THR A 102 8.38 1.29 5.85
C THR A 102 7.31 0.67 4.94
N ILE A 103 7.68 0.32 3.72
CA ILE A 103 6.77 -0.35 2.79
C ILE A 103 6.79 -1.85 3.06
N LEU A 104 5.61 -2.44 3.23
CA LEU A 104 5.42 -3.90 3.29
C LEU A 104 5.00 -4.38 1.92
N THR A 105 5.82 -5.18 1.26
CA THR A 105 5.54 -5.65 -0.10
C THR A 105 6.18 -6.99 -0.40
N GLY A 106 5.57 -7.76 -1.30
CA GLY A 106 6.17 -8.93 -1.92
C GLY A 106 6.53 -8.69 -3.39
N ASP A 107 6.29 -7.47 -3.89
CA ASP A 107 6.51 -7.13 -5.29
C ASP A 107 7.98 -6.79 -5.55
N LYS A 108 8.61 -7.57 -6.43
CA LYS A 108 10.03 -7.40 -6.80
C LYS A 108 10.34 -6.04 -7.42
N GLU A 109 9.33 -5.35 -7.93
CA GLU A 109 9.48 -4.00 -8.47
C GLU A 109 10.12 -3.05 -7.47
N PHE A 110 9.89 -3.27 -6.16
CA PHE A 110 10.45 -2.45 -5.10
C PHE A 110 11.96 -2.66 -4.87
N GLU A 111 12.59 -3.66 -5.46
CA GLU A 111 14.05 -3.85 -5.39
C GLU A 111 14.81 -2.62 -5.90
N THR A 112 14.26 -1.94 -6.91
CA THR A 112 14.92 -0.79 -7.54
C THR A 112 14.88 0.48 -6.69
N VAL A 113 14.10 0.49 -5.61
CA VAL A 113 13.87 1.70 -4.79
C VAL A 113 14.25 1.53 -3.33
N GLU A 114 14.97 0.46 -2.99
CA GLU A 114 15.40 0.21 -1.61
C GLU A 114 16.30 1.32 -1.05
N THR A 115 16.93 2.11 -1.92
CA THR A 115 17.73 3.27 -1.51
C THR A 115 16.88 4.49 -1.18
N LEU A 116 15.61 4.53 -1.61
CA LEU A 116 14.70 5.65 -1.42
C LEU A 116 13.85 5.51 -0.17
N VAL A 117 13.53 4.28 0.23
CA VAL A 117 12.58 3.98 1.28
C VAL A 117 12.92 2.62 1.88
N LYS A 118 12.63 2.45 3.16
CA LYS A 118 12.78 1.13 3.78
C LYS A 118 11.71 0.19 3.26
N VAL A 119 12.13 -1.03 2.91
CA VAL A 119 11.22 -2.08 2.42
C VAL A 119 11.35 -3.28 3.34
N GLU A 120 10.22 -3.76 3.82
CA GLU A 120 10.15 -5.05 4.51
C GLU A 120 9.47 -6.02 3.55
N TRP A 121 10.18 -7.09 3.20
CA TRP A 121 9.72 -8.06 2.21
C TRP A 121 8.76 -9.06 2.83
N LEU A 122 7.58 -9.20 2.21
CA LEU A 122 6.63 -10.23 2.58
C LEU A 122 7.13 -11.57 2.03
N LYS A 123 6.96 -12.63 2.83
CA LYS A 123 7.34 -13.97 2.41
C LYS A 123 6.45 -14.42 1.26
N GLN A 124 7.07 -15.03 0.26
CA GLN A 124 6.39 -15.64 -0.87
C GLN A 124 6.33 -17.17 -0.65
N VAL A 125 5.22 -17.78 -1.00
CA VAL A 125 5.09 -19.23 -0.95
C VAL A 125 5.46 -19.84 -2.28
#